data_100ddef56f75b8cef00edb5f9e6197bf
#
_entry.id   100ddef56f75b8cef00edb5f9e6197bf
#
_cell.length_a   1.000
_cell.length_b   1.000
_cell.length_c   1.000
_cell.angle_alpha   90.00
_cell.angle_beta   90.00
_cell.angle_gamma   90.00
#
_symmetry.space_group_name_H-M   'P 1'
#
loop_
_entity.id
_entity.type
_entity.pdbx_description
1 polymer ?
#
loop_
_entity_poly.entity_id
_entity_poly.type
_entity_poly.pdbx_seq_one_letter_code
_entity_poly.pdbx_strand_id
1 'polypeptide(L)'
;MLNPDAITEYLREVAPIDYSMKFKNVLFTPSLKQAEMSIYTNLYAEIGNVSVCVNGSTELRKRYNLKIDGTGDEIDSLDFFQVNNDNGELLAWGWYAVTPFTKQIPVSDSNRGIRLRKHNIQLGTSDLLNKYFGEARGNNYFYGEVFAVHPNLRPNSDRSGLAPTPETEILFDNLRLIFKNLGKLYQVANNAKNAVKKVTLAVDKLTSGIETDEQHIQAEIKSAEAELSKVENSSNAQSQVAKRVIELHKTKAQEKKNEVTVKKNTPTGQTKQTVTHSSKQPINTPVIIPQQIDIYEPLKEKFTEREILLIRRAFTYMTLACPSSSKALLEQLKLHAINQLKLS
;
A
#
# COMPACT_ATOMS: atom_id res chain seq x y z
N MET A 1 -24.06 29.88 -6.00
CA MET A 1 -24.39 28.49 -5.62
C MET A 1 -23.13 27.74 -5.34
N LEU A 2 -23.06 27.01 -4.21
CA LEU A 2 -21.93 26.15 -3.93
C LEU A 2 -21.95 24.95 -4.89
N ASN A 3 -20.79 24.61 -5.47
CA ASN A 3 -20.68 23.46 -6.37
C ASN A 3 -20.87 22.16 -5.56
N PRO A 4 -21.86 21.30 -5.86
CA PRO A 4 -22.11 20.04 -5.13
C PRO A 4 -20.91 19.11 -5.10
N ASP A 5 -20.11 19.07 -6.17
CA ASP A 5 -18.92 18.23 -6.24
C ASP A 5 -17.82 18.72 -5.28
N ALA A 6 -17.63 20.04 -5.21
CA ALA A 6 -16.68 20.63 -4.25
C ALA A 6 -17.09 20.37 -2.80
N ILE A 7 -18.40 20.45 -2.49
CA ILE A 7 -18.93 20.11 -1.17
C ILE A 7 -18.69 18.63 -0.87
N THR A 8 -18.96 17.77 -1.83
CA THR A 8 -18.79 16.33 -1.70
C THR A 8 -17.32 15.96 -1.41
N GLU A 9 -16.37 16.53 -2.15
CA GLU A 9 -14.95 16.27 -1.93
C GLU A 9 -14.49 16.82 -0.56
N TYR A 10 -14.93 18.03 -0.19
CA TYR A 10 -14.64 18.58 1.13
C TYR A 10 -15.18 17.70 2.26
N LEU A 11 -16.42 17.22 2.16
CA LEU A 11 -17.00 16.33 3.17
C LEU A 11 -16.27 14.98 3.25
N ARG A 12 -15.81 14.43 2.12
CA ARG A 12 -14.97 13.21 2.14
C ARG A 12 -13.66 13.39 2.90
N GLU A 13 -13.13 14.58 2.87
CA GLU A 13 -11.89 14.92 3.55
C GLU A 13 -12.09 15.14 5.06
N VAL A 14 -13.09 15.93 5.43
CA VAL A 14 -13.23 16.41 6.83
C VAL A 14 -14.22 15.64 7.67
N ALA A 15 -15.26 15.04 7.07
CA ALA A 15 -16.35 14.42 7.82
C ALA A 15 -15.91 13.11 8.50
N PRO A 16 -16.60 12.73 9.62
CA PRO A 16 -16.32 11.50 10.36
C PRO A 16 -16.96 10.27 9.68
N ILE A 17 -16.68 10.09 8.40
CA ILE A 17 -17.17 8.97 7.58
C ILE A 17 -16.19 7.81 7.56
N ASP A 18 -16.70 6.61 7.26
CA ASP A 18 -15.90 5.40 7.15
C ASP A 18 -15.08 5.35 5.85
N TYR A 19 -14.13 4.47 5.78
CA TYR A 19 -13.34 4.20 4.56
C TYR A 19 -14.19 3.55 3.47
N SER A 20 -13.77 3.72 2.21
CA SER A 20 -14.36 2.99 1.10
C SER A 20 -14.26 1.48 1.33
N MET A 21 -15.28 0.72 0.91
CA MET A 21 -15.32 -0.73 1.12
C MET A 21 -14.11 -1.44 0.53
N LYS A 22 -13.62 -0.96 -0.63
CA LYS A 22 -12.42 -1.51 -1.26
C LYS A 22 -11.19 -1.35 -0.37
N PHE A 23 -10.91 -0.15 0.11
CA PHE A 23 -9.77 0.11 1.00
C PHE A 23 -9.90 -0.65 2.32
N LYS A 24 -11.09 -0.62 2.92
CA LYS A 24 -11.36 -1.28 4.20
C LYS A 24 -11.18 -2.80 4.13
N ASN A 25 -11.72 -3.45 3.12
CA ASN A 25 -11.72 -4.91 3.03
C ASN A 25 -10.39 -5.48 2.51
N VAL A 26 -9.74 -4.77 1.58
CA VAL A 26 -8.51 -5.27 0.94
C VAL A 26 -7.27 -4.95 1.78
N LEU A 27 -7.25 -3.81 2.44
CA LEU A 27 -6.05 -3.29 3.09
C LEU A 27 -6.24 -3.02 4.59
N PHE A 28 -7.20 -2.18 4.97
CA PHE A 28 -7.31 -1.68 6.34
C PHE A 28 -7.62 -2.80 7.35
N THR A 29 -8.68 -3.56 7.12
CA THR A 29 -9.08 -4.66 8.02
C THR A 29 -8.03 -5.79 8.08
N PRO A 30 -7.43 -6.26 6.95
CA PRO A 30 -6.33 -7.22 7.01
C PRO A 30 -5.11 -6.70 7.79
N SER A 31 -4.70 -5.45 7.57
CA SER A 31 -3.57 -4.84 8.29
C SER A 31 -3.83 -4.69 9.79
N LEU A 32 -5.06 -4.32 10.20
CA LEU A 32 -5.46 -4.29 11.61
C LEU A 32 -5.32 -5.67 12.30
N LYS A 33 -5.63 -6.75 11.59
CA LYS A 33 -5.52 -8.11 12.13
C LYS A 33 -4.09 -8.62 12.23
N GLN A 34 -3.22 -8.14 11.34
CA GLN A 34 -1.78 -8.48 11.34
C GLN A 34 -0.99 -7.68 12.37
N ALA A 35 -1.40 -6.45 12.66
CA ALA A 35 -0.85 -5.70 13.78
C ALA A 35 -1.27 -6.43 15.06
N GLU A 36 -0.40 -7.22 15.66
CA GLU A 36 -0.55 -8.16 16.80
C GLU A 36 -1.44 -7.69 17.97
N MET A 37 -2.22 -6.65 17.78
CA MET A 37 -3.01 -5.98 18.80
C MET A 37 -4.48 -5.87 18.39
N SER A 38 -5.31 -6.70 18.99
CA SER A 38 -6.77 -6.49 19.05
C SER A 38 -7.17 -5.06 19.47
N ILE A 39 -6.25 -4.33 20.10
CA ILE A 39 -6.43 -2.94 20.54
C ILE A 39 -6.81 -2.00 19.39
N TYR A 40 -6.15 -2.08 18.23
CA TYR A 40 -6.47 -1.19 17.11
C TYR A 40 -7.84 -1.46 16.51
N THR A 41 -8.31 -2.70 16.55
CA THR A 41 -9.69 -3.05 16.15
C THR A 41 -10.71 -2.38 17.07
N ASN A 42 -10.47 -2.42 18.38
CA ASN A 42 -11.33 -1.76 19.36
C ASN A 42 -11.27 -0.24 19.22
N LEU A 43 -10.07 0.32 19.12
CA LEU A 43 -9.88 1.76 18.92
C LEU A 43 -10.55 2.26 17.64
N TYR A 44 -10.51 1.47 16.56
CA TYR A 44 -11.22 1.83 15.34
C TYR A 44 -12.75 1.77 15.51
N ALA A 45 -13.27 0.82 16.26
CA ALA A 45 -14.70 0.74 16.54
C ALA A 45 -15.20 1.94 17.35
N GLU A 46 -14.35 2.51 18.20
CA GLU A 46 -14.65 3.68 19.07
C GLU A 46 -14.58 5.03 18.33
N ILE A 47 -14.00 5.09 17.12
CA ILE A 47 -13.83 6.36 16.37
C ILE A 47 -15.17 7.07 16.14
N GLY A 48 -16.24 6.33 15.96
CA GLY A 48 -17.56 6.85 15.60
C GLY A 48 -17.62 7.29 14.13
N ASN A 49 -18.27 6.50 13.30
CA ASN A 49 -18.54 6.82 11.91
C ASN A 49 -19.98 7.27 11.75
N VAL A 50 -20.21 8.27 10.91
CA VAL A 50 -21.56 8.73 10.55
C VAL A 50 -21.83 8.46 9.08
N SER A 51 -23.10 8.24 8.74
CA SER A 51 -23.55 8.15 7.37
C SER A 51 -23.85 9.56 6.84
N VAL A 52 -23.19 9.94 5.76
CA VAL A 52 -23.36 11.25 5.11
C VAL A 52 -23.73 11.03 3.65
N CYS A 53 -24.84 11.65 3.22
CA CYS A 53 -25.24 11.70 1.82
C CYS A 53 -25.42 13.15 1.37
N VAL A 54 -25.05 13.47 0.14
CA VAL A 54 -25.27 14.79 -0.46
C VAL A 54 -26.41 14.68 -1.48
N ASN A 55 -27.46 15.48 -1.29
CA ASN A 55 -28.64 15.50 -2.17
C ASN A 55 -29.28 14.14 -2.41
N GLY A 56 -29.34 13.28 -1.36
CA GLY A 56 -29.90 11.92 -1.48
C GLY A 56 -29.04 10.94 -2.30
N SER A 57 -27.80 11.29 -2.58
CA SER A 57 -26.86 10.43 -3.31
C SER A 57 -26.40 9.23 -2.48
N THR A 58 -25.54 8.42 -3.07
CA THR A 58 -24.85 7.32 -2.37
C THR A 58 -24.07 7.86 -1.17
N GLU A 59 -24.05 7.09 -0.08
CA GLU A 59 -23.31 7.39 1.14
C GLU A 59 -21.84 7.71 0.85
N LEU A 60 -21.36 8.81 1.39
CA LEU A 60 -19.98 9.24 1.24
C LEU A 60 -19.03 8.34 2.06
N ARG A 61 -17.87 8.09 1.49
CA ARG A 61 -16.79 7.31 2.09
C ARG A 61 -15.45 7.98 1.83
N LYS A 62 -14.49 7.86 2.74
CA LYS A 62 -13.10 8.28 2.51
C LYS A 62 -12.53 7.46 1.36
N ARG A 63 -11.95 8.12 0.35
CA ARG A 63 -11.43 7.51 -0.86
C ARG A 63 -9.92 7.36 -0.78
N TYR A 64 -9.43 6.40 -0.01
CA TYR A 64 -8.04 5.97 -0.13
C TYR A 64 -7.94 4.95 -1.27
N ASN A 65 -7.20 5.30 -2.32
CA ASN A 65 -6.93 4.40 -3.44
C ASN A 65 -5.79 3.45 -3.07
N LEU A 66 -5.90 2.17 -3.48
CA LEU A 66 -4.81 1.20 -3.29
C LEU A 66 -3.59 1.54 -4.14
N LYS A 67 -3.82 2.14 -5.33
CA LYS A 67 -2.80 2.67 -6.21
C LYS A 67 -2.80 4.19 -6.10
N ILE A 68 -1.63 4.75 -5.81
CA ILE A 68 -1.46 6.19 -5.62
C ILE A 68 -1.24 6.84 -6.98
N ASP A 69 -2.20 7.62 -7.42
CA ASP A 69 -2.17 8.30 -8.71
C ASP A 69 -0.94 9.21 -8.83
N GLY A 70 -0.41 9.29 -10.03
CA GLY A 70 0.77 10.11 -10.33
C GLY A 70 2.10 9.61 -9.76
N THR A 71 2.14 8.65 -8.82
CA THR A 71 3.38 8.06 -8.30
C THR A 71 3.76 6.75 -8.96
N GLY A 72 2.77 5.96 -9.37
CA GLY A 72 2.95 4.58 -9.80
C GLY A 72 3.20 3.61 -8.65
N ASP A 73 3.03 4.05 -7.41
CA ASP A 73 3.14 3.20 -6.23
C ASP A 73 1.79 2.57 -5.88
N GLU A 74 1.84 1.32 -5.42
CA GLU A 74 0.72 0.65 -4.78
C GLU A 74 0.98 0.52 -3.28
N ILE A 75 -0.09 0.58 -2.49
CA ILE A 75 0.01 0.39 -1.05
C ILE A 75 0.18 -1.10 -0.79
N ASP A 76 1.29 -1.47 -0.16
CA ASP A 76 1.60 -2.83 0.23
C ASP A 76 0.85 -3.24 1.51
N SER A 77 0.92 -2.40 2.51
CA SER A 77 0.35 -2.63 3.84
C SER A 77 0.12 -1.33 4.58
N LEU A 78 -0.51 -1.41 5.75
CA LEU A 78 -0.58 -0.29 6.68
C LEU A 78 0.22 -0.64 7.94
N ASP A 79 0.97 0.34 8.43
CA ASP A 79 1.62 0.26 9.72
C ASP A 79 0.90 1.16 10.73
N PHE A 80 0.83 0.72 11.99
CA PHE A 80 0.08 1.37 13.05
C PHE A 80 1.00 1.81 14.17
N PHE A 81 0.63 2.89 14.86
CA PHE A 81 1.38 3.40 15.99
C PHE A 81 0.46 3.98 17.07
N GLN A 82 0.98 4.06 18.27
CA GLN A 82 0.34 4.68 19.43
C GLN A 82 1.22 5.79 20.01
N VAL A 83 0.57 6.76 20.63
CA VAL A 83 1.20 7.81 21.40
C VAL A 83 0.58 7.80 22.78
N ASN A 84 1.38 7.52 23.81
CA ASN A 84 0.96 7.54 25.20
C ASN A 84 1.64 8.70 25.93
N ASN A 85 1.04 9.16 27.02
CA ASN A 85 1.72 10.08 27.94
C ASN A 85 2.67 9.30 28.88
N ASP A 86 3.36 10.01 29.75
CA ASP A 86 4.30 9.44 30.72
C ASP A 86 3.63 8.48 31.74
N ASN A 87 2.32 8.61 31.93
CA ASN A 87 1.53 7.73 32.80
C ASN A 87 1.05 6.46 32.07
N GLY A 88 1.38 6.31 30.78
CA GLY A 88 0.92 5.20 29.96
C GLY A 88 -0.50 5.35 29.38
N GLU A 89 -1.16 6.50 29.60
CA GLU A 89 -2.49 6.76 29.04
C GLU A 89 -2.40 7.06 27.54
N LEU A 90 -3.30 6.46 26.76
CA LEU A 90 -3.34 6.64 25.32
C LEU A 90 -3.79 8.05 24.94
N LEU A 91 -2.90 8.84 24.32
CA LEU A 91 -3.20 10.15 23.77
C LEU A 91 -3.78 10.06 22.37
N ALA A 92 -3.13 9.28 21.51
CA ALA A 92 -3.52 9.12 20.12
C ALA A 92 -3.05 7.77 19.59
N TRP A 93 -3.66 7.34 18.51
CA TRP A 93 -3.18 6.27 17.67
C TRP A 93 -3.27 6.69 16.20
N GLY A 94 -2.56 6.01 15.35
CA GLY A 94 -2.58 6.36 13.92
C GLY A 94 -2.11 5.21 13.05
N TRP A 95 -2.21 5.45 11.76
CA TRP A 95 -1.71 4.56 10.74
C TRP A 95 -1.09 5.35 9.59
N TYR A 96 -0.20 4.72 8.86
CA TYR A 96 0.30 5.21 7.58
C TYR A 96 0.45 4.08 6.57
N ALA A 97 0.35 4.43 5.29
CA ALA A 97 0.49 3.47 4.20
C ALA A 97 1.98 3.19 3.94
N VAL A 98 2.33 1.91 3.87
CA VAL A 98 3.65 1.43 3.45
C VAL A 98 3.62 1.26 1.94
N THR A 99 4.49 1.98 1.26
CA THR A 99 4.63 1.98 -0.20
C THR A 99 6.11 1.93 -0.56
N PRO A 100 6.49 1.78 -1.83
CA PRO A 100 7.87 1.99 -2.25
C PRO A 100 8.38 3.43 -2.10
N PHE A 101 7.53 4.41 -1.81
CA PHE A 101 7.87 5.83 -1.67
C PHE A 101 8.73 6.37 -2.83
N THR A 102 8.36 6.04 -4.08
CA THR A 102 9.16 6.37 -5.26
C THR A 102 9.27 7.86 -5.52
N LYS A 103 8.22 8.61 -5.17
CA LYS A 103 8.16 10.07 -5.25
C LYS A 103 7.03 10.63 -4.37
N GLN A 104 7.02 11.94 -4.18
CA GLN A 104 5.96 12.62 -3.46
C GLN A 104 4.60 12.42 -4.15
N ILE A 105 3.58 12.28 -3.34
CA ILE A 105 2.18 12.22 -3.78
C ILE A 105 1.81 13.59 -4.33
N PRO A 106 1.18 13.69 -5.53
CA PRO A 106 0.82 14.97 -6.14
C PRO A 106 -0.11 15.81 -5.26
N VAL A 107 -0.04 17.13 -5.42
CA VAL A 107 -0.92 18.08 -4.71
C VAL A 107 -2.40 17.88 -5.07
N SER A 108 -2.66 17.38 -6.28
CA SER A 108 -4.01 17.06 -6.75
C SER A 108 -4.66 15.88 -6.04
N ASP A 109 -3.87 15.08 -5.31
CA ASP A 109 -4.40 13.98 -4.52
C ASP A 109 -4.84 14.49 -3.15
N SER A 110 -6.15 14.51 -2.93
CA SER A 110 -6.76 15.00 -1.70
C SER A 110 -6.41 14.18 -0.46
N ASN A 111 -5.88 12.96 -0.59
CA ASN A 111 -5.49 12.11 0.54
C ASN A 111 -4.01 12.25 0.92
N ARG A 112 -3.24 13.08 0.21
CA ARG A 112 -1.84 13.34 0.50
C ARG A 112 -1.64 13.83 1.92
N GLY A 113 -0.65 13.26 2.61
CA GLY A 113 -0.24 13.64 3.96
C GLY A 113 -0.94 12.84 5.07
N ILE A 114 -0.27 12.76 6.21
CA ILE A 114 -0.84 12.23 7.45
C ILE A 114 -1.68 13.34 8.09
N ARG A 115 -2.92 13.03 8.46
CA ARG A 115 -3.93 13.99 8.90
C ARG A 115 -4.28 13.78 10.35
N LEU A 116 -4.50 14.86 11.07
CA LEU A 116 -4.96 14.83 12.47
C LEU A 116 -6.49 14.81 12.53
N ARG A 117 -7.04 13.90 13.31
CA ARG A 117 -8.48 13.76 13.54
C ARG A 117 -8.84 13.72 15.01
N LYS A 118 -9.97 14.28 15.34
CA LYS A 118 -10.65 14.12 16.65
C LYS A 118 -12.08 13.68 16.39
N HIS A 119 -12.52 12.59 17.03
CA HIS A 119 -13.83 11.95 16.75
C HIS A 119 -14.04 11.73 15.23
N ASN A 120 -13.00 11.27 14.56
CA ASN A 120 -12.93 11.08 13.12
C ASN A 120 -13.14 12.34 12.24
N ILE A 121 -13.31 13.52 12.85
CA ILE A 121 -13.37 14.81 12.14
C ILE A 121 -11.94 15.31 11.94
N GLN A 122 -11.59 15.70 10.72
CA GLN A 122 -10.28 16.28 10.45
C GLN A 122 -10.13 17.63 11.16
N LEU A 123 -8.95 17.85 11.74
CA LEU A 123 -8.51 19.13 12.29
C LEU A 123 -7.50 19.78 11.35
N GLY A 124 -7.69 21.05 11.08
CA GLY A 124 -6.84 21.82 10.18
C GLY A 124 -6.82 21.27 8.75
N THR A 125 -5.77 21.58 8.03
CA THR A 125 -5.53 21.13 6.66
C THR A 125 -4.67 19.87 6.62
N SER A 126 -4.49 19.28 5.43
CA SER A 126 -3.53 18.19 5.18
C SER A 126 -2.09 18.53 5.58
N ASP A 127 -1.76 19.81 5.66
CA ASP A 127 -0.42 20.31 5.97
C ASP A 127 -0.17 20.57 7.45
N LEU A 128 -1.19 20.41 8.31
CA LEU A 128 -1.11 20.70 9.76
C LEU A 128 0.10 20.03 10.42
N LEU A 129 0.37 18.77 10.05
CA LEU A 129 1.43 17.97 10.66
C LEU A 129 2.80 18.13 9.95
N ASN A 130 2.89 18.89 8.85
CA ASN A 130 4.14 19.06 8.08
C ASN A 130 5.28 19.60 8.94
N LYS A 131 4.98 20.51 9.85
CA LYS A 131 5.98 21.15 10.74
C LYS A 131 6.64 20.20 11.76
N TYR A 132 6.08 19.00 11.94
CA TYR A 132 6.61 17.99 12.85
C TYR A 132 7.51 16.98 12.14
N PHE A 133 7.55 16.98 10.80
CA PHE A 133 8.56 16.27 10.03
C PHE A 133 9.90 17.06 10.06
N GLY A 134 11.02 16.36 9.99
CA GLY A 134 12.33 17.01 9.90
C GLY A 134 12.47 17.92 8.65
N GLU A 135 11.84 17.51 7.55
CA GLU A 135 11.57 18.32 6.37
C GLU A 135 10.07 18.37 6.14
N ALA A 136 9.47 19.56 6.06
CA ALA A 136 8.02 19.73 5.92
C ALA A 136 7.42 18.93 4.76
N ARG A 137 8.17 18.79 3.65
CA ARG A 137 7.80 17.97 2.49
C ARG A 137 7.75 16.46 2.77
N GLY A 138 8.30 16.00 3.89
CA GLY A 138 8.32 14.58 4.26
C GLY A 138 6.93 13.99 4.38
N ASN A 139 5.97 14.76 4.89
CA ASN A 139 4.57 14.35 4.99
C ASN A 139 3.94 14.03 3.61
N ASN A 140 4.44 14.62 2.55
CA ASN A 140 3.90 14.46 1.19
C ASN A 140 4.16 13.07 0.57
N TYR A 141 4.91 12.21 1.25
CA TYR A 141 5.15 10.83 0.81
C TYR A 141 4.11 9.84 1.35
N PHE A 142 3.26 10.27 2.29
CA PHE A 142 2.41 9.36 3.04
C PHE A 142 0.91 9.61 2.81
N TYR A 143 0.13 8.55 2.83
CA TYR A 143 -1.24 8.55 3.30
C TYR A 143 -1.24 8.11 4.74
N GLY A 144 -2.09 8.70 5.55
CA GLY A 144 -2.24 8.29 6.95
C GLY A 144 -3.19 9.18 7.74
N GLU A 145 -3.52 8.70 8.92
CA GLU A 145 -4.37 9.42 9.87
C GLU A 145 -3.87 9.22 11.29
N VAL A 146 -3.95 10.26 12.09
CA VAL A 146 -3.71 10.26 13.54
C VAL A 146 -5.01 10.61 14.23
N PHE A 147 -5.49 9.75 15.10
CA PHE A 147 -6.72 9.93 15.86
C PHE A 147 -6.38 10.33 17.29
N ALA A 148 -6.63 11.60 17.65
CA ALA A 148 -6.51 12.10 19.00
C ALA A 148 -7.69 11.60 19.83
N VAL A 149 -7.46 10.62 20.73
CA VAL A 149 -8.52 9.96 21.50
C VAL A 149 -8.66 10.49 22.92
N HIS A 150 -7.59 10.96 23.54
CA HIS A 150 -7.60 11.42 24.91
C HIS A 150 -8.59 12.60 25.11
N PRO A 151 -9.37 12.63 26.22
CA PRO A 151 -10.40 13.66 26.46
C PRO A 151 -9.85 15.09 26.50
N ASN A 152 -8.64 15.30 27.02
CA ASN A 152 -8.00 16.62 27.13
C ASN A 152 -7.46 17.14 25.78
N LEU A 153 -7.34 16.29 24.76
CA LEU A 153 -7.01 16.70 23.40
C LEU A 153 -8.25 17.27 22.72
N ARG A 154 -8.55 18.53 22.98
CA ARG A 154 -9.73 19.23 22.46
C ARG A 154 -9.37 20.07 21.24
N PRO A 155 -10.22 20.13 20.22
CA PRO A 155 -10.05 21.08 19.13
C PRO A 155 -10.04 22.52 19.66
N ASN A 156 -9.26 23.39 19.06
CA ASN A 156 -9.39 24.83 19.25
C ASN A 156 -10.71 25.37 18.64
N SER A 157 -11.05 26.61 18.89
CA SER A 157 -12.35 27.20 18.53
C SER A 157 -12.62 27.19 17.04
N ASP A 158 -11.60 27.35 16.20
CA ASP A 158 -11.68 27.38 14.75
C ASP A 158 -11.39 26.01 14.08
N ARG A 159 -11.12 24.98 14.90
CA ARG A 159 -10.74 23.62 14.46
C ARG A 159 -9.52 23.57 13.56
N SER A 160 -8.68 24.57 13.55
CA SER A 160 -7.41 24.56 12.82
C SER A 160 -6.36 23.63 13.47
N GLY A 161 -6.63 23.13 14.69
CA GLY A 161 -5.75 22.22 15.41
C GLY A 161 -6.31 21.84 16.78
N LEU A 162 -5.44 21.43 17.69
CA LEU A 162 -5.77 21.18 19.09
C LEU A 162 -5.51 22.43 19.95
N ALA A 163 -6.33 22.61 20.97
CA ALA A 163 -6.09 23.63 22.00
C ALA A 163 -4.79 23.32 22.75
N PRO A 164 -4.05 24.36 23.18
CA PRO A 164 -2.81 24.19 23.93
C PRO A 164 -3.11 23.62 25.34
N THR A 165 -2.69 22.38 25.56
CA THR A 165 -2.74 21.69 26.86
C THR A 165 -1.44 20.89 27.01
N PRO A 166 -1.07 20.48 28.24
CA PRO A 166 0.11 19.64 28.44
C PRO A 166 0.08 18.36 27.59
N GLU A 167 -1.09 17.72 27.47
CA GLU A 167 -1.26 16.52 26.66
C GLU A 167 -1.08 16.80 25.17
N THR A 168 -1.43 18.00 24.71
CA THR A 168 -1.21 18.43 23.33
C THR A 168 0.28 18.60 23.03
N GLU A 169 1.05 19.15 23.96
CA GLU A 169 2.50 19.29 23.84
C GLU A 169 3.17 17.91 23.80
N ILE A 170 2.82 17.02 24.74
CA ILE A 170 3.32 15.65 24.80
C ILE A 170 2.98 14.90 23.50
N LEU A 171 1.75 15.02 23.00
CA LEU A 171 1.33 14.42 21.75
C LEU A 171 2.23 14.86 20.58
N PHE A 172 2.42 16.16 20.42
CA PHE A 172 3.19 16.68 19.29
C PHE A 172 4.69 16.37 19.40
N ASP A 173 5.25 16.32 20.60
CA ASP A 173 6.65 15.91 20.80
C ASP A 173 6.86 14.44 20.43
N ASN A 174 5.96 13.56 20.83
CA ASN A 174 6.00 12.16 20.42
C ASN A 174 5.77 11.97 18.92
N LEU A 175 4.81 12.70 18.33
CA LEU A 175 4.62 12.69 16.87
C LEU A 175 5.87 13.16 16.13
N ARG A 176 6.60 14.15 16.65
CA ARG A 176 7.88 14.59 16.06
C ARG A 176 8.90 13.46 16.01
N LEU A 177 8.99 12.62 17.06
CA LEU A 177 9.88 11.46 17.08
C LEU A 177 9.46 10.40 16.04
N ILE A 178 8.16 10.09 15.97
CA ILE A 178 7.61 9.16 14.98
C ILE A 178 7.90 9.67 13.57
N PHE A 179 7.59 10.93 13.28
CA PHE A 179 7.77 11.51 11.94
C PHE A 179 9.24 11.68 11.55
N LYS A 180 10.13 11.84 12.52
CA LYS A 180 11.58 11.74 12.26
C LYS A 180 11.96 10.36 11.75
N ASN A 181 11.36 9.30 12.28
CA ASN A 181 11.59 7.93 11.80
C ASN A 181 10.95 7.69 10.43
N LEU A 182 9.75 8.22 10.16
CA LEU A 182 9.16 8.22 8.82
C LEU A 182 10.02 8.98 7.81
N GLY A 183 10.65 10.08 8.24
CA GLY A 183 11.63 10.79 7.42
C GLY A 183 12.82 9.91 7.02
N LYS A 184 13.33 9.07 7.93
CA LYS A 184 14.39 8.10 7.61
C LYS A 184 13.89 7.01 6.66
N LEU A 185 12.63 6.59 6.79
CA LEU A 185 12.04 5.56 5.96
C LEU A 185 12.01 5.95 4.48
N TYR A 186 11.51 7.15 4.14
CA TYR A 186 11.52 7.57 2.73
C TYR A 186 12.93 7.86 2.20
N GLN A 187 13.90 8.21 3.07
CA GLN A 187 15.32 8.33 2.69
C GLN A 187 15.90 6.96 2.32
N VAL A 188 15.64 5.93 3.14
CA VAL A 188 16.02 4.54 2.83
C VAL A 188 15.39 4.10 1.51
N ALA A 189 14.11 4.37 1.29
CA ALA A 189 13.40 4.08 0.05
C ALA A 189 14.07 4.74 -1.17
N ASN A 190 14.43 6.02 -1.05
CA ASN A 190 15.10 6.75 -2.14
C ASN A 190 16.48 6.18 -2.45
N ASN A 191 17.25 5.83 -1.43
CA ASN A 191 18.58 5.22 -1.59
C ASN A 191 18.46 3.83 -2.24
N ALA A 192 17.53 2.99 -1.78
CA ALA A 192 17.25 1.69 -2.37
C ALA A 192 16.81 1.81 -3.85
N LYS A 193 15.89 2.72 -4.15
CA LYS A 193 15.44 3.02 -5.51
C LYS A 193 16.61 3.39 -6.42
N ASN A 194 17.53 4.25 -5.95
CA ASN A 194 18.66 4.70 -6.74
C ASN A 194 19.66 3.56 -6.99
N ALA A 195 19.96 2.74 -5.97
CA ALA A 195 20.83 1.59 -6.11
C ALA A 195 20.23 0.55 -7.07
N VAL A 196 18.96 0.20 -6.90
CA VAL A 196 18.24 -0.72 -7.79
C VAL A 196 18.20 -0.21 -9.23
N LYS A 197 17.98 1.11 -9.44
CA LYS A 197 18.03 1.71 -10.78
C LYS A 197 19.40 1.54 -11.44
N LYS A 198 20.50 1.71 -10.71
CA LYS A 198 21.85 1.49 -11.23
C LYS A 198 22.06 0.04 -11.67
N VAL A 199 21.65 -0.93 -10.83
CA VAL A 199 21.70 -2.37 -11.18
C VAL A 199 20.91 -2.63 -12.46
N THR A 200 19.67 -2.12 -12.56
CA THR A 200 18.82 -2.32 -13.74
C THR A 200 19.46 -1.76 -15.00
N LEU A 201 19.99 -0.53 -14.96
CA LEU A 201 20.63 0.10 -16.11
C LEU A 201 21.89 -0.66 -16.56
N ALA A 202 22.72 -1.15 -15.63
CA ALA A 202 23.90 -1.93 -15.96
C ALA A 202 23.51 -3.28 -16.61
N VAL A 203 22.48 -3.95 -16.11
CA VAL A 203 21.94 -5.19 -16.71
C VAL A 203 21.36 -4.92 -18.11
N ASP A 204 20.65 -3.81 -18.31
CA ASP A 204 20.09 -3.44 -19.61
C ASP A 204 21.20 -3.18 -20.65
N LYS A 205 22.33 -2.60 -20.27
CA LYS A 205 23.51 -2.43 -21.12
C LYS A 205 24.06 -3.78 -21.60
N LEU A 206 24.22 -4.75 -20.68
CA LEU A 206 24.64 -6.12 -21.03
C LEU A 206 23.69 -6.80 -22.03
N THR A 207 22.39 -6.65 -21.83
CA THR A 207 21.41 -7.34 -22.65
C THR A 207 21.14 -6.68 -23.99
N SER A 208 21.45 -5.39 -24.15
CA SER A 208 21.25 -4.64 -25.40
C SER A 208 22.45 -4.70 -26.35
N GLY A 209 23.60 -5.24 -25.91
CA GLY A 209 24.80 -5.34 -26.72
C GLY A 209 25.39 -3.99 -27.15
N ILE A 210 25.03 -2.91 -26.44
CA ILE A 210 25.46 -1.53 -26.75
C ILE A 210 26.90 -1.28 -26.33
N GLU A 211 27.38 -2.00 -25.32
CA GLU A 211 28.76 -1.93 -24.83
C GLU A 211 29.43 -3.30 -24.98
N THR A 212 30.64 -3.32 -25.54
CA THR A 212 31.42 -4.55 -25.79
C THR A 212 32.31 -4.94 -24.61
N ASP A 213 32.44 -4.11 -23.59
CA ASP A 213 33.26 -4.40 -22.41
C ASP A 213 32.42 -5.02 -21.27
N GLU A 214 32.23 -6.32 -21.34
CA GLU A 214 31.51 -7.11 -20.32
C GLU A 214 32.13 -6.98 -18.93
N GLN A 215 33.45 -6.83 -18.83
CA GLN A 215 34.16 -6.71 -17.56
C GLN A 215 33.81 -5.38 -16.84
N HIS A 216 33.72 -4.30 -17.61
CA HIS A 216 33.32 -2.99 -17.10
C HIS A 216 31.88 -3.03 -16.56
N ILE A 217 30.96 -3.61 -17.31
CA ILE A 217 29.54 -3.70 -16.90
C ILE A 217 29.37 -4.62 -15.68
N GLN A 218 30.09 -5.72 -15.59
CA GLN A 218 30.07 -6.57 -14.41
C GLN A 218 30.60 -5.84 -13.17
N ALA A 219 31.62 -4.99 -13.33
CA ALA A 219 32.11 -4.12 -12.25
C ALA A 219 31.06 -3.08 -11.81
N GLU A 220 30.32 -2.47 -12.77
CA GLU A 220 29.20 -1.57 -12.47
C GLU A 220 28.09 -2.29 -11.70
N ILE A 221 27.69 -3.51 -12.09
CA ILE A 221 26.69 -4.31 -11.39
C ILE A 221 27.14 -4.58 -9.96
N LYS A 222 28.38 -5.09 -9.80
CA LYS A 222 28.94 -5.40 -8.46
C LYS A 222 29.01 -4.16 -7.56
N SER A 223 29.36 -3.00 -8.13
CA SER A 223 29.38 -1.72 -7.41
C SER A 223 27.98 -1.30 -6.95
N ALA A 224 26.97 -1.43 -7.83
CA ALA A 224 25.58 -1.10 -7.52
C ALA A 224 24.96 -2.05 -6.50
N GLU A 225 25.29 -3.35 -6.57
CA GLU A 225 24.88 -4.34 -5.57
C GLU A 225 25.54 -4.06 -4.20
N ALA A 226 26.79 -3.63 -4.19
CA ALA A 226 27.46 -3.21 -2.96
C ALA A 226 26.81 -1.94 -2.35
N GLU A 227 26.35 -1.00 -3.17
CA GLU A 227 25.57 0.16 -2.69
C GLU A 227 24.22 -0.30 -2.08
N LEU A 228 23.53 -1.22 -2.71
CA LEU A 228 22.27 -1.78 -2.17
C LEU A 228 22.50 -2.47 -0.82
N SER A 229 23.56 -3.27 -0.70
CA SER A 229 23.94 -3.94 0.54
C SER A 229 24.29 -2.92 1.65
N LYS A 230 24.91 -1.79 1.30
CA LYS A 230 25.15 -0.70 2.28
C LYS A 230 23.85 -0.09 2.78
N VAL A 231 22.84 0.08 1.89
CA VAL A 231 21.52 0.58 2.29
C VAL A 231 20.84 -0.42 3.24
N GLU A 232 20.88 -1.71 2.94
CA GLU A 232 20.29 -2.78 3.76
C GLU A 232 20.92 -2.88 5.15
N ASN A 233 22.22 -2.69 5.23
CA ASN A 233 22.98 -2.76 6.48
C ASN A 233 23.00 -1.44 7.26
N SER A 234 22.39 -0.39 6.72
CA SER A 234 22.34 0.91 7.41
C SER A 234 21.50 0.84 8.68
N SER A 235 21.84 1.62 9.70
CA SER A 235 21.08 1.72 10.95
C SER A 235 19.61 2.13 10.73
N ASN A 236 19.33 2.88 9.67
CA ASN A 236 17.97 3.31 9.32
C ASN A 236 17.13 2.21 8.65
N ALA A 237 17.77 1.15 8.12
CA ALA A 237 17.10 0.03 7.44
C ALA A 237 16.76 -1.14 8.38
N GLN A 238 17.01 -1.03 9.68
CA GLN A 238 16.83 -2.14 10.61
C GLN A 238 15.36 -2.43 10.95
N SER A 239 14.45 -1.47 10.80
CA SER A 239 13.03 -1.71 11.04
C SER A 239 12.45 -2.69 10.01
N GLN A 240 11.45 -3.46 10.41
CA GLN A 240 10.75 -4.40 9.51
C GLN A 240 10.14 -3.66 8.32
N VAL A 241 9.55 -2.48 8.56
CA VAL A 241 8.97 -1.64 7.50
C VAL A 241 10.04 -1.20 6.51
N ALA A 242 11.21 -0.74 6.98
CA ALA A 242 12.31 -0.32 6.10
C ALA A 242 12.83 -1.50 5.24
N LYS A 243 12.98 -2.68 5.82
CA LYS A 243 13.34 -3.90 5.08
C LYS A 243 12.29 -4.24 4.02
N ARG A 244 11.00 -4.13 4.38
CA ARG A 244 9.91 -4.36 3.42
C ARG A 244 9.95 -3.36 2.26
N VAL A 245 10.20 -2.08 2.53
CA VAL A 245 10.31 -1.04 1.50
C VAL A 245 11.49 -1.33 0.54
N ILE A 246 12.64 -1.76 1.05
CA ILE A 246 13.77 -2.16 0.20
C ILE A 246 13.38 -3.34 -0.69
N GLU A 247 12.69 -4.34 -0.14
CA GLU A 247 12.22 -5.51 -0.89
C GLU A 247 11.24 -5.14 -2.00
N LEU A 248 10.33 -4.20 -1.75
CA LEU A 248 9.42 -3.68 -2.77
C LEU A 248 10.16 -3.07 -3.97
N HIS A 249 11.28 -2.37 -3.73
CA HIS A 249 12.11 -1.84 -4.82
C HIS A 249 12.80 -2.95 -5.62
N LYS A 250 13.29 -4.01 -4.96
CA LYS A 250 13.91 -5.17 -5.62
C LYS A 250 12.90 -5.90 -6.48
N THR A 251 11.71 -6.15 -5.96
CA THR A 251 10.62 -6.83 -6.69
C THR A 251 10.24 -6.07 -7.95
N LYS A 252 10.02 -4.76 -7.86
CA LYS A 252 9.72 -3.92 -9.03
C LYS A 252 10.82 -3.95 -10.10
N ALA A 253 12.08 -4.06 -9.70
CA ALA A 253 13.19 -4.17 -10.65
C ALA A 253 13.18 -5.53 -11.35
N GLN A 254 12.90 -6.59 -10.61
CA GLN A 254 12.83 -7.95 -11.16
C GLN A 254 11.66 -8.11 -12.16
N GLU A 255 10.50 -7.54 -11.85
CA GLU A 255 9.33 -7.52 -12.74
C GLU A 255 9.67 -6.83 -14.06
N LYS A 256 10.33 -5.66 -14.02
CA LYS A 256 10.78 -4.96 -15.23
C LYS A 256 11.77 -5.79 -16.06
N LYS A 257 12.71 -6.49 -15.42
CA LYS A 257 13.64 -7.39 -16.13
C LYS A 257 12.90 -8.51 -16.86
N ASN A 258 11.92 -9.12 -16.20
CA ASN A 258 11.12 -10.19 -16.77
C ASN A 258 10.28 -9.71 -17.98
N GLU A 259 9.68 -8.52 -17.91
CA GLU A 259 8.91 -7.93 -19.03
C GLU A 259 9.80 -7.67 -20.26
N VAL A 260 11.04 -7.21 -20.06
CA VAL A 260 11.99 -6.96 -21.16
C VAL A 260 12.40 -8.28 -21.80
N THR A 261 12.62 -9.33 -21.02
CA THR A 261 13.00 -10.66 -21.53
C THR A 261 11.90 -11.29 -22.37
N VAL A 262 10.63 -11.16 -21.96
CA VAL A 262 9.47 -11.66 -22.70
C VAL A 262 9.30 -10.94 -24.04
N LYS A 263 9.51 -9.63 -24.09
CA LYS A 263 9.43 -8.85 -25.35
C LYS A 263 10.53 -9.20 -26.35
N LYS A 264 11.72 -9.63 -25.90
CA LYS A 264 12.82 -10.06 -26.79
C LYS A 264 12.61 -11.47 -27.41
N ASN A 265 11.83 -12.32 -26.76
CA ASN A 265 11.59 -13.69 -27.22
C ASN A 265 10.38 -13.83 -28.17
N THR A 266 9.75 -12.73 -28.60
CA THR A 266 8.70 -12.76 -29.62
C THR A 266 9.38 -12.62 -30.99
N PRO A 267 9.35 -13.63 -31.89
CA PRO A 267 9.98 -13.56 -33.20
C PRO A 267 9.28 -12.52 -34.05
N THR A 268 10.02 -11.50 -34.48
CA THR A 268 9.57 -10.52 -35.46
C THR A 268 9.57 -11.15 -36.85
N GLY A 269 8.47 -11.78 -37.20
CA GLY A 269 8.21 -12.23 -38.58
C GLY A 269 7.74 -11.03 -39.41
N GLN A 270 8.62 -10.46 -40.21
CA GLN A 270 8.24 -9.54 -41.29
C GLN A 270 7.53 -10.30 -42.39
N THR A 271 6.31 -9.89 -42.70
CA THR A 271 5.80 -10.04 -44.08
C THR A 271 4.94 -8.80 -44.40
N LYS A 272 5.50 -7.96 -45.27
CA LYS A 272 4.74 -6.93 -45.97
C LYS A 272 3.74 -7.62 -46.91
N GLN A 273 2.46 -7.37 -46.73
CA GLN A 273 1.50 -7.50 -47.82
C GLN A 273 0.49 -6.37 -47.81
N THR A 274 0.26 -5.89 -48.97
CA THR A 274 -0.45 -4.77 -49.53
C THR A 274 -1.93 -4.73 -49.14
N VAL A 275 -2.41 -3.55 -48.84
CA VAL A 275 -3.79 -3.21 -48.52
C VAL A 275 -4.69 -3.35 -49.74
N THR A 276 -5.78 -4.07 -49.63
CA THR A 276 -7.00 -3.87 -50.39
C THR A 276 -8.20 -3.84 -49.43
N HIS A 277 -8.93 -2.75 -49.51
CA HIS A 277 -10.17 -2.52 -48.74
C HIS A 277 -11.24 -3.55 -49.17
N SER A 278 -11.81 -4.24 -48.17
CA SER A 278 -13.18 -4.75 -48.29
C SER A 278 -13.78 -4.85 -46.88
N SER A 279 -14.91 -4.18 -46.73
CA SER A 279 -15.79 -4.15 -45.59
C SER A 279 -16.33 -5.55 -45.30
N LYS A 280 -16.17 -6.09 -44.07
CA LYS A 280 -17.07 -7.09 -43.48
C LYS A 280 -16.95 -7.12 -41.94
N GLN A 281 -18.10 -7.32 -41.31
CA GLN A 281 -18.53 -7.38 -39.93
C GLN A 281 -17.60 -8.08 -38.91
N PRO A 282 -17.74 -7.75 -37.60
CA PRO A 282 -16.90 -8.33 -36.54
C PRO A 282 -17.31 -9.78 -36.27
N ILE A 283 -16.37 -10.71 -36.49
CA ILE A 283 -16.47 -12.08 -36.01
C ILE A 283 -15.90 -12.09 -34.59
N ASN A 284 -16.75 -12.37 -33.61
CA ASN A 284 -16.37 -12.69 -32.24
C ASN A 284 -15.56 -14.00 -32.25
N THR A 285 -14.24 -13.88 -32.14
CA THR A 285 -13.41 -15.02 -31.76
C THR A 285 -13.20 -14.96 -30.26
N PRO A 286 -13.56 -16.01 -29.49
CA PRO A 286 -13.30 -16.03 -28.06
C PRO A 286 -11.79 -16.08 -27.83
N VAL A 287 -11.27 -15.10 -27.09
CA VAL A 287 -9.92 -15.15 -26.53
C VAL A 287 -9.89 -16.33 -25.55
N ILE A 288 -9.17 -17.38 -25.89
CA ILE A 288 -8.90 -18.49 -24.98
C ILE A 288 -7.94 -17.98 -23.91
N ILE A 289 -8.51 -17.50 -22.81
CA ILE A 289 -7.78 -17.32 -21.55
C ILE A 289 -7.45 -18.74 -21.07
N PRO A 290 -6.20 -19.06 -20.70
CA PRO A 290 -5.90 -20.35 -20.09
C PRO A 290 -6.83 -20.51 -18.88
N GLN A 291 -7.71 -21.47 -18.91
CA GLN A 291 -8.58 -21.79 -17.79
C GLN A 291 -7.68 -22.14 -16.60
N GLN A 292 -7.64 -21.25 -15.63
CA GLN A 292 -7.07 -21.54 -14.32
C GLN A 292 -7.96 -22.65 -13.74
N ILE A 293 -7.45 -23.88 -13.70
CA ILE A 293 -8.19 -25.03 -13.17
C ILE A 293 -8.58 -24.71 -11.73
N ASP A 294 -9.86 -24.56 -11.48
CA ASP A 294 -10.38 -24.32 -10.13
C ASP A 294 -10.26 -25.61 -9.32
N ILE A 295 -9.23 -25.69 -8.48
CA ILE A 295 -8.96 -26.86 -7.63
C ILE A 295 -10.12 -27.23 -6.69
N TYR A 296 -11.07 -26.32 -6.47
CA TYR A 296 -12.26 -26.54 -5.63
C TYR A 296 -13.48 -27.04 -6.43
N GLU A 297 -13.40 -27.08 -7.75
CA GLU A 297 -14.49 -27.59 -8.60
C GLU A 297 -14.99 -28.97 -8.17
N PRO A 298 -14.13 -29.93 -7.81
CA PRO A 298 -14.56 -31.24 -7.37
C PRO A 298 -15.39 -31.25 -6.05
N LEU A 299 -15.36 -30.18 -5.28
CA LEU A 299 -16.13 -30.08 -4.03
C LEU A 299 -17.59 -29.65 -4.26
N LYS A 300 -17.91 -29.10 -5.42
CA LYS A 300 -19.27 -28.60 -5.73
C LYS A 300 -20.35 -29.71 -5.73
N GLU A 301 -19.93 -30.95 -5.88
CA GLU A 301 -20.83 -32.11 -5.85
C GLU A 301 -21.34 -32.45 -4.42
N LYS A 302 -20.53 -32.08 -3.39
CA LYS A 302 -20.80 -32.47 -1.99
C LYS A 302 -21.05 -31.32 -1.04
N PHE A 303 -20.56 -30.12 -1.40
CA PHE A 303 -20.59 -28.94 -0.54
C PHE A 303 -21.33 -27.79 -1.20
N THR A 304 -22.04 -27.02 -0.41
CA THR A 304 -22.70 -25.79 -0.86
C THR A 304 -21.65 -24.73 -1.23
N GLU A 305 -22.01 -23.76 -2.08
CA GLU A 305 -21.13 -22.65 -2.44
C GLU A 305 -20.62 -21.87 -1.22
N ARG A 306 -21.44 -21.77 -0.18
CA ARG A 306 -21.07 -21.11 1.08
C ARG A 306 -19.97 -21.89 1.84
N GLU A 307 -20.05 -23.20 1.88
CA GLU A 307 -19.03 -24.07 2.50
C GLU A 307 -17.74 -24.08 1.69
N ILE A 308 -17.83 -24.14 0.38
CA ILE A 308 -16.66 -24.02 -0.51
C ILE A 308 -15.99 -22.66 -0.33
N LEU A 309 -16.75 -21.59 -0.17
CA LEU A 309 -16.19 -20.26 0.10
C LEU A 309 -15.47 -20.20 1.46
N LEU A 310 -15.99 -20.88 2.49
CA LEU A 310 -15.32 -20.99 3.79
C LEU A 310 -14.01 -21.78 3.70
N ILE A 311 -14.02 -22.89 2.95
CA ILE A 311 -12.81 -23.70 2.70
C ILE A 311 -11.76 -22.88 1.94
N ARG A 312 -12.14 -22.15 0.90
CA ARG A 312 -11.24 -21.23 0.17
C ARG A 312 -10.63 -20.17 1.08
N ARG A 313 -11.45 -19.56 1.93
CA ARG A 313 -10.98 -18.56 2.90
C ARG A 313 -9.99 -19.14 3.90
N ALA A 314 -10.28 -20.33 4.44
CA ALA A 314 -9.38 -21.01 5.37
C ALA A 314 -8.01 -21.25 4.74
N PHE A 315 -7.95 -21.79 3.52
CA PHE A 315 -6.68 -21.99 2.81
C PHE A 315 -5.98 -20.69 2.44
N THR A 316 -6.73 -19.65 2.10
CA THR A 316 -6.15 -18.32 1.85
C THR A 316 -5.47 -17.79 3.11
N TYR A 317 -6.11 -17.90 4.27
CA TYR A 317 -5.51 -17.49 5.54
C TYR A 317 -4.27 -18.33 5.90
N MET A 318 -4.32 -19.64 5.68
CA MET A 318 -3.15 -20.51 5.90
C MET A 318 -1.99 -20.13 4.97
N THR A 319 -2.27 -19.80 3.72
CA THR A 319 -1.25 -19.35 2.74
C THR A 319 -0.62 -18.02 3.14
N LEU A 320 -1.42 -17.09 3.67
CA LEU A 320 -0.95 -15.79 4.16
C LEU A 320 -0.12 -15.91 5.45
N ALA A 321 -0.46 -16.86 6.34
CA ALA A 321 0.25 -17.10 7.59
C ALA A 321 1.52 -17.96 7.42
N CYS A 322 1.70 -18.59 6.26
CA CYS A 322 2.78 -19.54 6.03
C CYS A 322 4.09 -18.83 5.62
N PRO A 323 5.23 -19.12 6.25
CA PRO A 323 6.53 -18.63 5.81
C PRO A 323 6.81 -19.02 4.35
N SER A 324 7.52 -18.14 3.61
CA SER A 324 7.82 -18.37 2.18
C SER A 324 8.54 -19.70 1.90
N SER A 325 9.36 -20.19 2.84
CA SER A 325 10.05 -21.48 2.77
C SER A 325 9.11 -22.68 2.82
N SER A 326 7.90 -22.52 3.32
CA SER A 326 6.93 -23.61 3.53
C SER A 326 5.72 -23.56 2.58
N LYS A 327 5.68 -22.60 1.66
CA LYS A 327 4.56 -22.43 0.72
C LYS A 327 4.33 -23.65 -0.17
N ALA A 328 5.39 -24.28 -0.67
CA ALA A 328 5.29 -25.49 -1.49
C ALA A 328 4.65 -26.65 -0.73
N LEU A 329 5.02 -26.83 0.53
CA LEU A 329 4.41 -27.83 1.41
C LEU A 329 2.94 -27.53 1.68
N LEU A 330 2.60 -26.27 1.90
CA LEU A 330 1.22 -25.84 2.10
C LEU A 330 0.33 -26.11 0.88
N GLU A 331 0.83 -25.88 -0.34
CA GLU A 331 0.08 -26.20 -1.57
C GLU A 331 -0.15 -27.71 -1.72
N GLN A 332 0.81 -28.54 -1.34
CA GLN A 332 0.64 -30.00 -1.31
C GLN A 332 -0.40 -30.43 -0.27
N LEU A 333 -0.36 -29.86 0.94
CA LEU A 333 -1.34 -30.11 1.98
C LEU A 333 -2.75 -29.67 1.60
N LYS A 334 -2.87 -28.55 0.91
CA LYS A 334 -4.12 -28.04 0.38
C LYS A 334 -4.74 -28.99 -0.66
N LEU A 335 -3.96 -29.46 -1.62
CA LEU A 335 -4.39 -30.46 -2.60
C LEU A 335 -4.80 -31.75 -1.93
N HIS A 336 -4.02 -32.24 -0.96
CA HIS A 336 -4.33 -33.44 -0.20
C HIS A 336 -5.63 -33.29 0.58
N ALA A 337 -5.85 -32.18 1.29
CA ALA A 337 -7.07 -31.91 2.05
C ALA A 337 -8.32 -31.84 1.15
N ILE A 338 -8.21 -31.20 -0.03
CA ILE A 338 -9.30 -31.15 -1.01
C ILE A 338 -9.65 -32.57 -1.51
N ASN A 339 -8.65 -33.40 -1.79
CA ASN A 339 -8.88 -34.77 -2.20
C ASN A 339 -9.53 -35.62 -1.08
N GLN A 340 -9.16 -35.43 0.17
CA GLN A 340 -9.80 -36.12 1.31
C GLN A 340 -11.26 -35.67 1.49
N LEU A 341 -11.55 -34.37 1.38
CA LEU A 341 -12.91 -33.83 1.41
C LEU A 341 -13.78 -34.35 0.26
N LYS A 342 -13.19 -34.67 -0.88
CA LYS A 342 -13.91 -35.29 -2.00
C LYS A 342 -14.26 -36.75 -1.70
N LEU A 343 -13.44 -37.47 -0.93
CA LEU A 343 -13.63 -38.88 -0.60
C LEU A 343 -14.58 -39.09 0.59
N SER A 344 -14.65 -38.13 1.53
CA SER A 344 -15.58 -38.12 2.66
C SER A 344 -17.00 -37.80 2.24
#